data_a6e67f6fb6e98eb03fe13bef928263fe
#
_entry.id   a6e67f6fb6e98eb03fe13bef928263fe
#
_cell.length_a   1.000
_cell.length_b   1.000
_cell.length_c   1.000
_cell.angle_alpha   90.00
_cell.angle_beta   90.00
_cell.angle_gamma   90.00
#
_symmetry.space_group_name_H-M   'P 1'
#
loop_
_entity.id
_entity.type
_entity.pdbx_description
1 polymer ?
#
loop_
_entity_poly.entity_id
_entity_poly.type
_entity_poly.pdbx_seq_one_letter_code
_entity_poly.pdbx_strand_id
1 'polypeptide(L)'
;MKKCRCTVCGEIVEGEYPPERCPLCKQPAEKFVEVVEDGAMTWAAEHVVGVGKAADVPQEIIDGLRANFEGECTEVGMYLAMARVAHREGYPEIGLYWEKAAWEEAEHAAKFAELLGECVSTSTKENLTVRVAAENGATAGKFELAKMAKQHNLDAIHDTVHEMARDEARHGRAFQGLLERYFGK
;
A
#
# COMPACT_ATOMS: atom_id res chain seq x y z
N MET A 1 36.96 -11.46 -14.20
CA MET A 1 36.11 -10.60 -13.36
C MET A 1 34.76 -11.28 -13.30
N LYS A 2 34.17 -11.38 -12.13
CA LYS A 2 32.84 -11.94 -11.96
C LYS A 2 31.80 -10.87 -12.24
N LYS A 3 30.62 -11.30 -12.74
CA LYS A 3 29.44 -10.44 -12.85
C LYS A 3 28.54 -10.70 -11.65
N CYS A 4 28.14 -9.66 -10.95
CA CYS A 4 27.21 -9.75 -9.83
C CYS A 4 25.96 -8.92 -10.18
N ARG A 5 24.78 -9.49 -9.95
CA ARG A 5 23.50 -8.85 -10.18
C ARG A 5 22.82 -8.50 -8.86
N CYS A 6 22.38 -7.28 -8.73
CA CYS A 6 21.53 -6.86 -7.62
C CYS A 6 20.16 -7.55 -7.74
N THR A 7 19.73 -8.29 -6.71
CA THR A 7 18.44 -8.99 -6.69
C THR A 7 17.25 -8.05 -6.60
N VAL A 8 17.48 -6.79 -6.21
CA VAL A 8 16.42 -5.79 -6.01
C VAL A 8 16.11 -5.00 -7.29
N CYS A 9 17.13 -4.46 -7.97
CA CYS A 9 16.92 -3.59 -9.14
C CYS A 9 17.44 -4.19 -10.46
N GLY A 10 18.09 -5.35 -10.42
CA GLY A 10 18.65 -6.01 -11.60
C GLY A 10 19.98 -5.44 -12.10
N GLU A 11 20.54 -4.39 -11.49
CA GLU A 11 21.82 -3.81 -11.85
C GLU A 11 22.93 -4.85 -11.87
N ILE A 12 23.72 -4.86 -12.94
CA ILE A 12 24.85 -5.77 -13.11
C ILE A 12 26.14 -4.99 -12.96
N VAL A 13 26.98 -5.43 -12.04
CA VAL A 13 28.32 -4.88 -11.79
C VAL A 13 29.37 -5.95 -12.07
N GLU A 14 30.52 -5.54 -12.62
CA GLU A 14 31.66 -6.41 -12.85
C GLU A 14 32.75 -6.09 -11.83
N GLY A 15 33.24 -7.13 -11.14
CA GLY A 15 34.29 -7.00 -10.12
C GLY A 15 34.73 -8.33 -9.58
N GLU A 16 35.72 -8.33 -8.70
CA GLU A 16 36.15 -9.52 -7.95
C GLU A 16 35.14 -9.82 -6.82
N TYR A 17 34.54 -8.76 -6.26
CA TYR A 17 33.51 -8.78 -5.21
C TYR A 17 32.37 -7.82 -5.57
N PRO A 18 31.14 -8.04 -5.07
CA PRO A 18 30.08 -7.05 -5.20
C PRO A 18 30.45 -5.74 -4.48
N PRO A 19 29.97 -4.59 -4.96
CA PRO A 19 30.20 -3.30 -4.29
C PRO A 19 29.52 -3.28 -2.92
N GLU A 20 30.01 -2.48 -1.98
CA GLU A 20 29.39 -2.31 -0.66
C GLU A 20 27.92 -1.89 -0.76
N ARG A 21 27.60 -1.07 -1.77
CA ARG A 21 26.24 -0.65 -2.09
C ARG A 21 26.00 -0.66 -3.59
N CYS A 22 24.79 -1.03 -3.97
CA CYS A 22 24.36 -0.99 -5.37
C CYS A 22 24.45 0.45 -5.91
N PRO A 23 25.11 0.68 -7.05
CA PRO A 23 25.24 2.03 -7.62
C PRO A 23 23.89 2.64 -8.00
N LEU A 24 22.89 1.79 -8.33
CA LEU A 24 21.57 2.25 -8.76
C LEU A 24 20.60 2.40 -7.58
N CYS A 25 20.34 1.33 -6.82
CA CYS A 25 19.30 1.34 -5.77
C CYS A 25 19.84 1.43 -4.33
N LYS A 26 21.15 1.58 -4.16
CA LYS A 26 21.85 1.75 -2.87
C LYS A 26 21.74 0.58 -1.89
N GLN A 27 21.15 -0.53 -2.31
CA GLN A 27 21.05 -1.75 -1.48
C GLN A 27 22.43 -2.32 -1.17
N PRO A 28 22.62 -2.97 0.01
CA PRO A 28 23.92 -3.45 0.46
C PRO A 28 24.41 -4.67 -0.34
N ALA A 29 25.69 -5.02 -0.18
CA ALA A 29 26.38 -6.07 -0.91
C ALA A 29 25.70 -7.44 -0.84
N GLU A 30 25.03 -7.76 0.28
CA GLU A 30 24.31 -9.01 0.49
C GLU A 30 23.14 -9.23 -0.48
N LYS A 31 22.71 -8.16 -1.15
CA LYS A 31 21.67 -8.21 -2.19
C LYS A 31 22.21 -8.51 -3.59
N PHE A 32 23.48 -8.82 -3.70
CA PHE A 32 24.07 -9.26 -4.97
C PHE A 32 24.23 -10.77 -5.03
N VAL A 33 23.93 -11.34 -6.19
CA VAL A 33 24.18 -12.74 -6.54
C VAL A 33 25.15 -12.81 -7.72
N GLU A 34 26.04 -13.80 -7.72
CA GLU A 34 26.93 -14.06 -8.85
C GLU A 34 26.08 -14.48 -10.06
N VAL A 35 26.32 -13.87 -11.22
CA VAL A 35 25.69 -14.26 -12.48
C VAL A 35 26.48 -15.44 -13.03
N VAL A 36 25.91 -16.62 -12.90
CA VAL A 36 26.45 -17.84 -13.53
C VAL A 36 25.87 -17.92 -14.96
N GLU A 37 26.71 -17.89 -15.96
CA GLU A 37 26.30 -18.00 -17.37
C GLU A 37 26.01 -19.49 -17.71
N ASP A 38 25.09 -20.11 -17.00
CA ASP A 38 24.63 -21.48 -17.30
C ASP A 38 23.41 -21.54 -18.21
N GLY A 39 23.00 -20.39 -18.74
CA GLY A 39 21.82 -20.26 -19.61
C GLY A 39 20.48 -20.30 -18.87
N ALA A 40 20.48 -20.48 -17.55
CA ALA A 40 19.25 -20.41 -16.76
C ALA A 40 18.77 -18.97 -16.61
N MET A 41 17.49 -18.75 -16.85
CA MET A 41 16.86 -17.44 -16.67
C MET A 41 16.76 -17.15 -15.18
N THR A 42 17.43 -16.08 -14.71
CA THR A 42 17.36 -15.65 -13.31
C THR A 42 16.39 -14.51 -13.14
N TRP A 43 15.49 -14.63 -12.19
CA TRP A 43 14.47 -13.63 -11.89
C TRP A 43 14.86 -12.83 -10.65
N ALA A 44 14.53 -11.55 -10.62
CA ALA A 44 14.62 -10.77 -9.38
C ALA A 44 13.62 -11.37 -8.38
N ALA A 45 14.13 -11.93 -7.28
CA ALA A 45 13.34 -12.72 -6.34
C ALA A 45 12.85 -11.90 -5.14
N GLU A 46 13.31 -10.64 -4.98
CA GLU A 46 12.98 -9.82 -3.84
C GLU A 46 12.28 -8.53 -4.25
N HIS A 47 11.17 -8.28 -3.59
CA HIS A 47 10.50 -6.99 -3.58
C HIS A 47 10.85 -6.28 -2.27
N VAL A 48 11.37 -5.05 -2.35
CA VAL A 48 11.81 -4.30 -1.17
C VAL A 48 10.77 -3.27 -0.80
N VAL A 49 10.17 -3.48 0.38
CA VAL A 49 9.29 -2.50 1.03
C VAL A 49 10.10 -1.70 2.04
N GLY A 50 9.85 -0.40 2.12
CA GLY A 50 10.46 0.47 3.12
C GLY A 50 11.85 0.98 2.74
N VAL A 51 12.12 1.18 1.45
CA VAL A 51 13.35 1.83 0.98
C VAL A 51 13.54 3.20 1.64
N GLY A 52 12.44 3.93 1.89
CA GLY A 52 12.44 5.20 2.58
C GLY A 52 12.88 5.14 4.06
N LYS A 53 12.95 3.94 4.67
CA LYS A 53 13.49 3.75 6.03
C LYS A 53 15.01 3.61 6.07
N ALA A 54 15.69 3.62 4.94
CA ALA A 54 17.15 3.56 4.91
C ALA A 54 17.76 4.78 5.64
N ALA A 55 18.80 4.54 6.44
CA ALA A 55 19.39 5.57 7.31
C ALA A 55 20.00 6.77 6.54
N ASP A 56 20.21 6.61 5.25
CA ASP A 56 20.80 7.62 4.36
C ASP A 56 19.75 8.38 3.52
N VAL A 57 18.44 8.13 3.72
CA VAL A 57 17.39 8.89 3.04
C VAL A 57 17.13 10.20 3.78
N PRO A 58 17.25 11.37 3.13
CA PRO A 58 16.97 12.66 3.76
C PRO A 58 15.53 12.74 4.26
N GLN A 59 15.33 13.36 5.44
CA GLN A 59 14.01 13.49 6.06
C GLN A 59 13.01 14.22 5.15
N GLU A 60 13.45 15.21 4.39
CA GLU A 60 12.62 15.94 3.43
C GLU A 60 12.02 15.04 2.34
N ILE A 61 12.77 14.00 1.94
CA ILE A 61 12.26 13.00 0.98
C ILE A 61 11.18 12.13 1.64
N ILE A 62 11.42 11.68 2.88
CA ILE A 62 10.43 10.91 3.64
C ILE A 62 9.14 11.71 3.83
N ASP A 63 9.26 12.96 4.21
CA ASP A 63 8.09 13.83 4.41
C ASP A 63 7.35 14.08 3.09
N GLY A 64 8.09 14.25 1.98
CA GLY A 64 7.52 14.31 0.64
C GLY A 64 6.76 13.04 0.26
N LEU A 65 7.30 11.86 0.53
CA LEU A 65 6.64 10.58 0.27
C LEU A 65 5.35 10.43 1.08
N ARG A 66 5.35 10.83 2.36
CA ARG A 66 4.13 10.79 3.22
C ARG A 66 3.07 11.74 2.71
N ALA A 67 3.44 12.99 2.38
CA ALA A 67 2.50 13.98 1.87
C ALA A 67 1.84 13.51 0.56
N ASN A 68 2.62 12.90 -0.35
CA ASN A 68 2.06 12.32 -1.57
C ASN A 68 1.16 11.12 -1.26
N PHE A 69 1.56 10.20 -0.38
CA PHE A 69 0.73 9.07 0.02
C PHE A 69 -0.64 9.51 0.54
N GLU A 70 -0.68 10.51 1.43
CA GLU A 70 -1.92 11.06 1.97
C GLU A 70 -2.75 11.77 0.88
N GLY A 71 -2.10 12.49 -0.03
CA GLY A 71 -2.73 13.14 -1.18
C GLY A 71 -3.44 12.13 -2.08
N GLU A 72 -2.72 11.12 -2.54
CA GLU A 72 -3.25 10.08 -3.43
C GLU A 72 -4.41 9.30 -2.78
N CYS A 73 -4.27 8.93 -1.49
CA CYS A 73 -5.37 8.27 -0.75
C CYS A 73 -6.63 9.16 -0.70
N THR A 74 -6.45 10.47 -0.55
CA THR A 74 -7.56 11.44 -0.52
C THR A 74 -8.21 11.55 -1.91
N GLU A 75 -7.41 11.61 -2.97
CA GLU A 75 -7.88 11.75 -4.35
C GLU A 75 -8.70 10.54 -4.81
N VAL A 76 -8.36 9.32 -4.39
CA VAL A 76 -9.19 8.13 -4.64
C VAL A 76 -10.64 8.37 -4.20
N GLY A 77 -10.84 8.83 -2.97
CA GLY A 77 -12.18 9.08 -2.43
C GLY A 77 -12.89 10.24 -3.13
N MET A 78 -12.17 11.34 -3.39
CA MET A 78 -12.70 12.51 -4.08
C MET A 78 -13.14 12.17 -5.50
N TYR A 79 -12.33 11.48 -6.28
CA TYR A 79 -12.62 11.17 -7.68
C TYR A 79 -13.80 10.21 -7.81
N LEU A 80 -13.91 9.21 -6.94
CA LEU A 80 -15.10 8.36 -6.88
C LEU A 80 -16.36 9.14 -6.52
N ALA A 81 -16.28 10.12 -5.63
CA ALA A 81 -17.41 10.99 -5.30
C ALA A 81 -17.79 11.90 -6.48
N MET A 82 -16.80 12.49 -7.18
CA MET A 82 -16.99 13.30 -8.38
C MET A 82 -17.60 12.49 -9.53
N ALA A 83 -17.18 11.23 -9.69
CA ALA A 83 -17.78 10.31 -10.67
C ALA A 83 -19.28 10.14 -10.42
N ARG A 84 -19.69 9.92 -9.15
CA ARG A 84 -21.11 9.82 -8.79
C ARG A 84 -21.90 11.10 -9.09
N VAL A 85 -21.29 12.27 -8.92
CA VAL A 85 -21.91 13.55 -9.30
C VAL A 85 -22.12 13.61 -10.82
N ALA A 86 -21.08 13.34 -11.60
CA ALA A 86 -21.13 13.36 -13.06
C ALA A 86 -22.19 12.40 -13.62
N HIS A 87 -22.28 11.18 -13.07
CA HIS A 87 -23.32 10.23 -13.49
C HIS A 87 -24.74 10.72 -13.18
N ARG A 88 -24.96 11.33 -12.00
CA ARG A 88 -26.29 11.90 -11.66
C ARG A 88 -26.67 13.10 -12.53
N GLU A 89 -25.68 13.89 -12.98
CA GLU A 89 -25.90 15.02 -13.88
C GLU A 89 -26.04 14.60 -15.35
N GLY A 90 -25.85 13.33 -15.69
CA GLY A 90 -25.97 12.82 -17.05
C GLY A 90 -24.70 12.96 -17.91
N TYR A 91 -23.52 13.04 -17.26
CA TYR A 91 -22.21 13.08 -17.93
C TYR A 91 -21.43 11.77 -17.73
N PRO A 92 -21.89 10.65 -18.30
CA PRO A 92 -21.29 9.33 -18.04
C PRO A 92 -19.82 9.23 -18.49
N GLU A 93 -19.43 9.91 -19.57
CA GLU A 93 -18.04 9.92 -20.03
C GLU A 93 -17.10 10.55 -19.00
N ILE A 94 -17.53 11.66 -18.38
CA ILE A 94 -16.78 12.33 -17.31
C ILE A 94 -16.72 11.43 -16.08
N GLY A 95 -17.84 10.80 -15.71
CA GLY A 95 -17.90 9.86 -14.59
C GLY A 95 -16.96 8.70 -14.74
N LEU A 96 -16.96 8.04 -15.89
CA LEU A 96 -16.05 6.92 -16.19
C LEU A 96 -14.58 7.34 -16.17
N TYR A 97 -14.26 8.56 -16.60
CA TYR A 97 -12.87 9.04 -16.52
C TYR A 97 -12.43 9.28 -15.07
N TRP A 98 -13.31 9.85 -14.22
CA TRP A 98 -13.04 9.98 -12.79
C TRP A 98 -12.84 8.64 -12.09
N GLU A 99 -13.64 7.63 -12.41
CA GLU A 99 -13.47 6.27 -11.87
C GLU A 99 -12.13 5.68 -12.28
N LYS A 100 -11.73 5.86 -13.55
CA LYS A 100 -10.42 5.42 -14.04
C LYS A 100 -9.28 6.11 -13.30
N ALA A 101 -9.34 7.45 -13.18
CA ALA A 101 -8.33 8.22 -12.47
C ALA A 101 -8.21 7.77 -11.00
N ALA A 102 -9.34 7.53 -10.31
CA ALA A 102 -9.31 7.03 -8.93
C ALA A 102 -8.52 5.72 -8.78
N TRP A 103 -8.58 4.82 -9.75
CA TRP A 103 -7.76 3.59 -9.75
C TRP A 103 -6.29 3.86 -10.02
N GLU A 104 -5.96 4.84 -10.86
CA GLU A 104 -4.59 5.26 -11.09
C GLU A 104 -3.98 5.87 -9.82
N GLU A 105 -4.74 6.72 -9.08
CA GLU A 105 -4.29 7.27 -7.78
C GLU A 105 -4.16 6.17 -6.70
N ALA A 106 -5.01 5.15 -6.71
CA ALA A 106 -4.86 4.01 -5.81
C ALA A 106 -3.53 3.25 -6.05
N GLU A 107 -3.11 3.10 -7.32
CA GLU A 107 -1.81 2.53 -7.67
C GLU A 107 -0.63 3.43 -7.25
N HIS A 108 -0.77 4.76 -7.36
CA HIS A 108 0.23 5.71 -6.87
C HIS A 108 0.36 5.62 -5.35
N ALA A 109 -0.76 5.64 -4.61
CA ALA A 109 -0.78 5.47 -3.16
C ALA A 109 -0.11 4.15 -2.74
N ALA A 110 -0.39 3.03 -3.42
CA ALA A 110 0.25 1.75 -3.14
C ALA A 110 1.77 1.81 -3.29
N LYS A 111 2.28 2.46 -4.34
CA LYS A 111 3.72 2.63 -4.57
C LYS A 111 4.37 3.49 -3.48
N PHE A 112 3.73 4.59 -3.07
CA PHE A 112 4.23 5.41 -1.95
C PHE A 112 4.20 4.64 -0.62
N ALA A 113 3.16 3.84 -0.35
CA ALA A 113 3.09 2.97 0.82
C ALA A 113 4.23 1.95 0.86
N GLU A 114 4.57 1.35 -0.29
CA GLU A 114 5.69 0.41 -0.43
C GLU A 114 7.04 1.11 -0.21
N LEU A 115 7.24 2.30 -0.79
CA LEU A 115 8.47 3.08 -0.57
C LEU A 115 8.66 3.43 0.90
N LEU A 116 7.61 3.88 1.58
CA LEU A 116 7.64 4.22 2.99
C LEU A 116 7.80 2.98 3.90
N GLY A 117 7.09 1.90 3.62
CA GLY A 117 7.05 0.71 4.46
C GLY A 117 6.56 1.00 5.89
N GLU A 118 5.72 2.02 6.07
CA GLU A 118 5.17 2.41 7.37
C GLU A 118 3.86 1.71 7.68
N CYS A 119 2.99 1.55 6.68
CA CYS A 119 1.68 0.91 6.80
C CYS A 119 1.62 -0.48 6.15
N VAL A 120 2.67 -0.91 5.48
CA VAL A 120 2.78 -2.21 4.82
C VAL A 120 4.11 -2.88 5.18
N SER A 121 4.05 -4.19 5.48
CA SER A 121 5.21 -5.05 5.76
C SER A 121 5.43 -6.01 4.58
N THR A 122 6.64 -6.56 4.46
CA THR A 122 6.95 -7.66 3.53
C THR A 122 6.31 -9.00 3.95
N SER A 123 5.68 -9.05 5.12
CA SER A 123 5.03 -10.25 5.67
C SER A 123 3.50 -10.17 5.54
N THR A 124 2.92 -11.05 4.74
CA THR A 124 1.45 -11.17 4.63
C THR A 124 0.81 -11.50 5.98
N LYS A 125 1.47 -12.32 6.82
CA LYS A 125 0.99 -12.62 8.18
C LYS A 125 0.90 -11.36 9.04
N GLU A 126 1.95 -10.55 9.01
CA GLU A 126 2.00 -9.30 9.78
C GLU A 126 0.96 -8.31 9.27
N ASN A 127 0.84 -8.12 7.96
CA ASN A 127 -0.16 -7.26 7.36
C ASN A 127 -1.59 -7.67 7.79
N LEU A 128 -1.93 -8.95 7.73
CA LEU A 128 -3.23 -9.44 8.21
C LEU A 128 -3.43 -9.18 9.71
N THR A 129 -2.42 -9.44 10.54
CA THR A 129 -2.50 -9.25 11.99
C THR A 129 -2.81 -7.79 12.35
N VAL A 130 -2.08 -6.86 11.74
CA VAL A 130 -2.27 -5.41 11.97
C VAL A 130 -3.65 -4.97 11.46
N ARG A 131 -4.07 -5.47 10.29
CA ARG A 131 -5.37 -5.08 9.73
C ARG A 131 -6.56 -5.60 10.51
N VAL A 132 -6.52 -6.83 11.05
CA VAL A 132 -7.58 -7.33 11.95
C VAL A 132 -7.83 -6.38 13.12
N ALA A 133 -6.77 -5.93 13.79
CA ALA A 133 -6.89 -4.99 14.90
C ALA A 133 -7.42 -3.62 14.44
N ALA A 134 -6.95 -3.11 13.31
CA ALA A 134 -7.36 -1.82 12.76
C ALA A 134 -8.84 -1.83 12.32
N GLU A 135 -9.32 -2.88 11.66
CA GLU A 135 -10.73 -3.01 11.27
C GLU A 135 -11.66 -3.09 12.51
N ASN A 136 -11.21 -3.76 13.57
CA ASN A 136 -11.96 -3.78 14.83
C ASN A 136 -12.08 -2.38 15.43
N GLY A 137 -10.99 -1.61 15.46
CA GLY A 137 -11.00 -0.22 15.91
C GLY A 137 -11.87 0.69 15.02
N ALA A 138 -11.76 0.54 13.71
CA ALA A 138 -12.56 1.30 12.74
C ALA A 138 -14.06 1.00 12.88
N THR A 139 -14.43 -0.26 13.13
CA THR A 139 -15.81 -0.66 13.44
C THR A 139 -16.33 0.09 14.64
N ALA A 140 -15.61 0.07 15.75
CA ALA A 140 -16.00 0.74 16.99
C ALA A 140 -16.14 2.27 16.81
N GLY A 141 -15.15 2.91 16.18
CA GLY A 141 -15.16 4.35 15.93
C GLY A 141 -16.33 4.80 15.05
N LYS A 142 -16.62 4.07 13.96
CA LYS A 142 -17.78 4.37 13.10
C LYS A 142 -19.11 4.14 13.81
N PHE A 143 -19.21 3.12 14.66
CA PHE A 143 -20.42 2.90 15.47
C PHE A 143 -20.68 4.08 16.42
N GLU A 144 -19.66 4.59 17.11
CA GLU A 144 -19.82 5.75 17.99
C GLU A 144 -20.19 7.01 17.21
N LEU A 145 -19.60 7.24 16.05
CA LEU A 145 -19.98 8.37 15.18
C LEU A 145 -21.43 8.25 14.72
N ALA A 146 -21.88 7.06 14.33
CA ALA A 146 -23.27 6.82 13.94
C ALA A 146 -24.24 7.11 15.10
N LYS A 147 -23.93 6.66 16.34
CA LYS A 147 -24.73 6.99 17.54
C LYS A 147 -24.81 8.50 17.76
N MET A 148 -23.72 9.23 17.67
CA MET A 148 -23.72 10.69 17.81
C MET A 148 -24.59 11.34 16.74
N ALA A 149 -24.49 10.91 15.48
CA ALA A 149 -25.34 11.41 14.41
C ALA A 149 -26.83 11.20 14.71
N LYS A 150 -27.20 10.02 15.24
CA LYS A 150 -28.58 9.70 15.62
C LYS A 150 -29.08 10.60 16.75
N GLN A 151 -28.26 10.90 17.75
CA GLN A 151 -28.60 11.81 18.85
C GLN A 151 -28.91 13.22 18.35
N HIS A 152 -28.30 13.64 17.23
CA HIS A 152 -28.54 14.93 16.60
C HIS A 152 -29.61 14.88 15.48
N ASN A 153 -30.35 13.77 15.35
CA ASN A 153 -31.37 13.56 14.30
C ASN A 153 -30.81 13.68 12.86
N LEU A 154 -29.57 13.27 12.66
CA LEU A 154 -28.87 13.29 11.37
C LEU A 154 -28.93 11.88 10.73
N ASP A 155 -30.15 11.44 10.36
CA ASP A 155 -30.40 10.06 9.94
C ASP A 155 -29.58 9.66 8.71
N ALA A 156 -29.42 10.52 7.72
CA ALA A 156 -28.62 10.20 6.53
C ALA A 156 -27.14 9.95 6.87
N ILE A 157 -26.58 10.66 7.84
CA ILE A 157 -25.20 10.44 8.32
C ILE A 157 -25.16 9.15 9.13
N HIS A 158 -26.12 8.97 10.05
CA HIS A 158 -26.22 7.74 10.84
C HIS A 158 -26.24 6.50 9.95
N ASP A 159 -27.16 6.44 9.00
CA ASP A 159 -27.37 5.26 8.17
C ASP A 159 -26.13 4.94 7.33
N THR A 160 -25.51 5.97 6.73
CA THR A 160 -24.31 5.82 5.93
C THR A 160 -23.13 5.31 6.76
N VAL A 161 -22.87 5.93 7.91
CA VAL A 161 -21.71 5.57 8.75
C VAL A 161 -21.94 4.23 9.46
N HIS A 162 -23.18 3.92 9.85
CA HIS A 162 -23.53 2.64 10.45
C HIS A 162 -23.34 1.47 9.47
N GLU A 163 -23.69 1.64 8.19
CA GLU A 163 -23.43 0.64 7.15
C GLU A 163 -21.93 0.43 6.95
N MET A 164 -21.14 1.51 6.89
CA MET A 164 -19.68 1.41 6.83
C MET A 164 -19.11 0.65 8.04
N ALA A 165 -19.63 0.88 9.26
CA ALA A 165 -19.19 0.13 10.44
C ALA A 165 -19.41 -1.39 10.29
N ARG A 166 -20.50 -1.79 9.64
CA ARG A 166 -20.79 -3.21 9.33
C ARG A 166 -19.81 -3.77 8.29
N ASP A 167 -19.43 -2.96 7.31
CA ASP A 167 -18.41 -3.33 6.33
C ASP A 167 -17.05 -3.58 6.99
N GLU A 168 -16.59 -2.67 7.88
CA GLU A 168 -15.34 -2.87 8.61
C GLU A 168 -15.37 -4.15 9.45
N ALA A 169 -16.49 -4.43 10.12
CA ALA A 169 -16.66 -5.69 10.87
C ALA A 169 -16.61 -6.93 9.96
N ARG A 170 -17.08 -6.83 8.73
CA ARG A 170 -16.98 -7.90 7.72
C ARG A 170 -15.54 -8.08 7.25
N HIS A 171 -14.82 -6.97 6.96
CA HIS A 171 -13.41 -6.99 6.57
C HIS A 171 -12.56 -7.61 7.69
N GLY A 172 -12.71 -7.16 8.92
CA GLY A 172 -11.98 -7.70 10.07
C GLY A 172 -12.15 -9.20 10.26
N ARG A 173 -13.40 -9.70 10.18
CA ARG A 173 -13.68 -11.14 10.26
C ARG A 173 -13.08 -11.93 9.09
N ALA A 174 -13.11 -11.37 7.87
CA ALA A 174 -12.51 -12.00 6.71
C ALA A 174 -10.98 -12.10 6.86
N PHE A 175 -10.32 -11.02 7.28
CA PHE A 175 -8.88 -11.01 7.53
C PHE A 175 -8.48 -11.97 8.66
N GLN A 176 -9.26 -12.03 9.75
CA GLN A 176 -9.05 -12.97 10.84
C GLN A 176 -9.16 -14.42 10.35
N GLY A 177 -10.20 -14.75 9.59
CA GLY A 177 -10.37 -16.10 9.03
C GLY A 177 -9.22 -16.51 8.11
N LEU A 178 -8.70 -15.58 7.30
CA LEU A 178 -7.52 -15.81 6.46
C LEU A 178 -6.26 -16.00 7.31
N LEU A 179 -6.06 -15.18 8.33
CA LEU A 179 -4.93 -15.29 9.25
C LEU A 179 -4.92 -16.67 9.94
N GLU A 180 -6.05 -17.10 10.47
CA GLU A 180 -6.20 -18.41 11.13
C GLU A 180 -5.98 -19.57 10.14
N ARG A 181 -6.56 -19.49 8.95
CA ARG A 181 -6.46 -20.53 7.93
C ARG A 181 -5.03 -20.78 7.45
N TYR A 182 -4.26 -19.72 7.22
CA TYR A 182 -2.94 -19.84 6.59
C TYR A 182 -1.79 -19.79 7.59
N PHE A 183 -1.97 -19.19 8.75
CA PHE A 183 -0.91 -18.91 9.72
C PHE A 183 -1.24 -19.35 11.15
N GLY A 184 -2.39 -19.97 11.39
CA GLY A 184 -2.86 -20.41 12.72
C GLY A 184 -2.31 -21.75 13.20
N LYS A 185 -1.24 -22.27 12.56
CA LYS A 185 -0.58 -23.53 12.94
C LYS A 185 0.62 -23.30 13.82
#